data_a5ca3e4d50c4018628be7657f606331a
#
_entry.id   a5ca3e4d50c4018628be7657f606331a
#
_cell.length_a   1.000
_cell.length_b   1.000
_cell.length_c   1.000
_cell.angle_alpha   90.00
_cell.angle_beta   90.00
_cell.angle_gamma   90.00
#
_symmetry.space_group_name_H-M   'P 1'
#
loop_
_entity.id
_entity.type
_entity.pdbx_description
1 polymer ?
#
loop_
_entity_poly.entity_id
_entity_poly.type
_entity_poly.pdbx_seq_one_letter_code
_entity_poly.pdbx_strand_id
1 'polypeptide(L)'
;IDLGDPGPDDWWADRELATVRVAVDSATAGELFVGIGPEAEVEAFLADVPHDEVTDVDFRPFSADYRRQNADGTAMPSPPMDETFWVAQAAGDATQTITWNLEPGNWVIVVMNADAVANVSADIELGGKLDYLVPIAIGLGVAGVVLLAAGAAMIIGGAVRRQVDDQAASGAGPGAVVPVDDRAFRPYPLRLEGHLDAELSRWRWLVKWLLAIPHVVVLVFLWIAFVVLSVVAFFAILFTGRYPRSIFDFNVGVLRWTWRVSYYASSALGTDRYPPFTLDAADYPATLDIDYPEHLSRGLVLVKSWLLAIPHLLIIGVFTATWTFGSDNGGTGLVLAGGLLGLLVVVAALTLAFTGRYPTGLHDLIMGVNRWTYRVIAYVALMTDDYPPFRLDQGGNEPTLRDPTKGDRS
;
A
#
# COMPACT_ATOMS: atom_id res chain seq x y z
N ILE A 1 6.80 -28.81 -9.86
CA ILE A 1 6.23 -27.87 -8.85
C ILE A 1 6.09 -28.67 -7.56
N ASP A 2 6.96 -28.42 -6.59
CA ASP A 2 6.92 -29.06 -5.27
C ASP A 2 6.00 -28.21 -4.36
N LEU A 3 4.85 -28.76 -3.98
CA LEU A 3 3.91 -28.14 -3.06
C LEU A 3 3.97 -28.75 -1.66
N GLY A 4 4.88 -29.71 -1.44
CA GLY A 4 5.03 -30.45 -0.19
C GLY A 4 3.81 -31.28 0.21
N ASP A 5 3.99 -32.20 1.16
CA ASP A 5 2.87 -32.87 1.81
C ASP A 5 2.25 -31.96 2.88
N PRO A 6 0.93 -31.71 2.86
CA PRO A 6 0.27 -30.89 3.85
C PRO A 6 0.36 -31.50 5.24
N GLY A 7 0.81 -30.71 6.21
CA GLY A 7 0.77 -31.09 7.61
C GLY A 7 -0.67 -31.08 8.18
N PRO A 8 -0.89 -31.68 9.36
CA PRO A 8 -2.22 -31.79 9.95
C PRO A 8 -2.85 -30.43 10.33
N ASP A 9 -2.08 -29.35 10.33
CA ASP A 9 -2.53 -27.98 10.65
C ASP A 9 -2.67 -27.07 9.41
N ASP A 10 -2.46 -27.61 8.20
CA ASP A 10 -2.50 -26.84 6.95
C ASP A 10 -3.94 -26.65 6.47
N TRP A 11 -4.57 -25.62 6.97
CA TRP A 11 -5.96 -25.23 6.68
C TRP A 11 -6.24 -24.91 5.19
N TRP A 12 -5.21 -24.81 4.38
CA TRP A 12 -5.28 -24.54 2.94
C TRP A 12 -5.36 -25.80 2.09
N ALA A 13 -4.98 -26.97 2.63
CA ALA A 13 -4.88 -28.23 1.90
C ALA A 13 -6.22 -28.75 1.33
N ASP A 14 -7.34 -28.38 1.96
CA ASP A 14 -8.70 -28.80 1.54
C ASP A 14 -9.41 -27.74 0.66
N ARG A 15 -8.69 -26.71 0.19
CA ARG A 15 -9.30 -25.59 -0.57
C ARG A 15 -8.60 -25.42 -1.91
N GLU A 16 -9.38 -25.28 -2.98
CA GLU A 16 -8.91 -24.82 -4.29
C GLU A 16 -8.43 -23.35 -4.18
N LEU A 17 -7.17 -23.15 -3.76
CA LEU A 17 -6.62 -21.82 -3.45
C LEU A 17 -6.11 -21.08 -4.67
N ALA A 18 -5.69 -21.81 -5.70
CA ALA A 18 -5.13 -21.24 -6.91
C ALA A 18 -5.39 -22.15 -8.11
N THR A 19 -5.53 -21.53 -9.26
CA THR A 19 -5.66 -22.19 -10.54
C THR A 19 -4.44 -21.84 -11.39
N VAL A 20 -3.78 -22.83 -11.96
CA VAL A 20 -2.69 -22.67 -12.93
C VAL A 20 -3.24 -22.84 -14.33
N ARG A 21 -2.92 -21.93 -15.22
CA ARG A 21 -3.18 -22.02 -16.65
C ARG A 21 -1.86 -22.14 -17.38
N VAL A 22 -1.76 -23.16 -18.22
CA VAL A 22 -0.63 -23.36 -19.13
C VAL A 22 -1.17 -23.26 -20.55
N ALA A 23 -0.65 -22.32 -21.33
CA ALA A 23 -0.93 -22.23 -22.75
C ALA A 23 0.37 -22.52 -23.51
N VAL A 24 0.29 -23.39 -24.51
CA VAL A 24 1.43 -23.81 -25.33
C VAL A 24 1.09 -23.63 -26.79
N ASP A 25 1.91 -22.88 -27.51
CA ASP A 25 1.76 -22.66 -28.95
C ASP A 25 2.91 -23.29 -29.70
N SER A 26 2.60 -23.96 -30.82
CA SER A 26 3.63 -24.60 -31.64
C SER A 26 4.39 -23.56 -32.46
N ALA A 27 5.72 -23.50 -32.30
CA ALA A 27 6.57 -22.69 -33.15
C ALA A 27 6.82 -23.34 -34.53
N THR A 28 6.45 -24.60 -34.71
CA THR A 28 6.60 -25.39 -35.95
C THR A 28 5.30 -26.12 -36.29
N ALA A 29 5.13 -26.52 -37.54
CA ALA A 29 3.98 -27.33 -37.95
C ALA A 29 4.04 -28.70 -37.29
N GLY A 30 3.06 -29.02 -36.44
CA GLY A 30 2.94 -30.31 -35.72
C GLY A 30 1.98 -30.19 -34.55
N GLU A 31 1.33 -31.29 -34.20
CA GLU A 31 0.47 -31.38 -33.03
C GLU A 31 1.32 -31.39 -31.75
N LEU A 32 1.07 -30.47 -30.83
CA LEU A 32 1.66 -30.47 -29.50
C LEU A 32 0.74 -31.08 -28.48
N PHE A 33 1.37 -31.74 -27.51
CA PHE A 33 0.76 -32.21 -26.27
C PHE A 33 1.28 -31.37 -25.10
N VAL A 34 0.37 -31.02 -24.21
CA VAL A 34 0.68 -30.46 -22.89
C VAL A 34 -0.10 -31.25 -21.84
N GLY A 35 0.60 -31.68 -20.78
CA GLY A 35 0.00 -32.45 -19.69
C GLY A 35 0.59 -32.07 -18.35
N ILE A 36 -0.22 -32.23 -17.29
CA ILE A 36 0.22 -32.14 -15.89
C ILE A 36 -0.02 -33.49 -15.25
N GLY A 37 1.02 -34.03 -14.63
CA GLY A 37 0.95 -35.34 -13.96
C GLY A 37 1.78 -35.36 -12.67
N PRO A 38 1.52 -36.37 -11.79
CA PRO A 38 2.34 -36.61 -10.61
C PRO A 38 3.79 -36.90 -11.00
N GLU A 39 4.76 -36.35 -10.27
CA GLU A 39 6.20 -36.46 -10.57
C GLU A 39 6.63 -37.89 -10.77
N ALA A 40 6.25 -38.80 -9.85
CA ALA A 40 6.65 -40.22 -9.93
C ALA A 40 6.13 -40.92 -11.20
N GLU A 41 4.92 -40.61 -11.67
CA GLU A 41 4.34 -41.20 -12.88
C GLU A 41 4.99 -40.63 -14.14
N VAL A 42 5.27 -39.31 -14.14
CA VAL A 42 5.97 -38.65 -15.24
C VAL A 42 7.41 -39.13 -15.36
N GLU A 43 8.13 -39.28 -14.24
CA GLU A 43 9.49 -39.85 -14.24
C GLU A 43 9.49 -41.28 -14.79
N ALA A 44 8.51 -42.13 -14.42
CA ALA A 44 8.37 -43.45 -14.96
C ALA A 44 8.06 -43.46 -16.47
N PHE A 45 7.21 -42.52 -16.92
CA PHE A 45 6.86 -42.34 -18.33
C PHE A 45 8.06 -41.89 -19.18
N LEU A 46 8.94 -41.05 -18.63
CA LEU A 46 10.13 -40.52 -19.29
C LEU A 46 11.39 -41.34 -18.98
N ALA A 47 11.26 -42.52 -18.35
CA ALA A 47 12.40 -43.39 -18.06
C ALA A 47 13.13 -43.75 -19.36
N ASP A 48 14.45 -43.53 -19.39
CA ASP A 48 15.31 -43.73 -20.56
C ASP A 48 14.98 -42.91 -21.82
N VAL A 49 14.04 -41.95 -21.73
CA VAL A 49 13.71 -41.02 -22.82
C VAL A 49 14.58 -39.77 -22.67
N PRO A 50 15.34 -39.37 -23.72
CA PRO A 50 16.09 -38.10 -23.68
C PRO A 50 15.15 -36.89 -23.66
N HIS A 51 15.24 -36.08 -22.60
CA HIS A 51 14.42 -34.86 -22.46
C HIS A 51 15.21 -33.73 -21.79
N ASP A 52 14.71 -32.52 -21.92
CA ASP A 52 15.26 -31.33 -21.25
C ASP A 52 14.35 -30.94 -20.06
N GLU A 53 14.94 -30.93 -18.88
CA GLU A 53 14.30 -30.47 -17.65
C GLU A 53 14.60 -29.02 -17.44
N VAL A 54 13.57 -28.20 -17.16
CA VAL A 54 13.74 -26.81 -16.73
C VAL A 54 14.10 -26.82 -15.25
N THR A 55 15.31 -26.37 -14.93
CA THR A 55 15.82 -26.38 -13.54
C THR A 55 15.67 -25.07 -12.82
N ASP A 56 15.60 -23.95 -13.55
CA ASP A 56 15.39 -22.63 -12.98
C ASP A 56 14.73 -21.69 -14.00
N VAL A 57 13.94 -20.74 -13.51
CA VAL A 57 13.26 -19.73 -14.34
C VAL A 57 13.36 -18.35 -13.68
N ASP A 58 14.12 -17.47 -14.28
CA ASP A 58 14.15 -16.06 -13.92
C ASP A 58 13.13 -15.28 -14.72
N PHE A 59 12.35 -14.42 -14.04
CA PHE A 59 11.32 -13.60 -14.70
C PHE A 59 11.78 -12.18 -15.04
N ARG A 60 12.99 -11.77 -14.60
CA ARG A 60 13.51 -10.38 -14.84
C ARG A 60 15.03 -10.31 -14.95
N PRO A 61 15.63 -10.33 -16.15
CA PRO A 61 15.01 -10.63 -17.45
C PRO A 61 14.58 -12.08 -17.53
N PHE A 62 13.63 -12.40 -18.43
CA PHE A 62 13.20 -13.79 -18.58
C PHE A 62 14.34 -14.67 -19.08
N SER A 63 14.69 -15.72 -18.34
CA SER A 63 15.62 -16.76 -18.71
C SER A 63 15.21 -18.09 -18.08
N ALA A 64 15.48 -19.19 -18.74
CA ALA A 64 15.26 -20.52 -18.23
C ALA A 64 16.51 -21.36 -18.39
N ASP A 65 16.93 -22.03 -17.33
CA ASP A 65 18.04 -22.96 -17.33
C ASP A 65 17.53 -24.38 -17.58
N TYR A 66 18.22 -25.11 -18.45
CA TYR A 66 17.86 -26.46 -18.86
C TYR A 66 18.93 -27.46 -18.49
N ARG A 67 18.47 -28.64 -18.05
CA ARG A 67 19.33 -29.80 -17.83
C ARG A 67 18.89 -30.95 -18.72
N ARG A 68 19.80 -31.47 -19.55
CA ARG A 68 19.54 -32.66 -20.37
C ARG A 68 19.52 -33.88 -19.48
N GLN A 69 18.41 -34.60 -19.45
CA GLN A 69 18.24 -35.89 -18.80
C GLN A 69 18.30 -37.03 -19.82
N ASN A 70 18.79 -38.18 -19.41
CA ASN A 70 18.87 -39.41 -20.21
C ASN A 70 19.51 -39.18 -21.61
N ALA A 71 20.61 -38.40 -21.70
CA ALA A 71 21.23 -38.00 -22.97
C ALA A 71 21.61 -39.16 -23.90
N ASP A 72 21.97 -40.32 -23.33
CA ASP A 72 22.32 -41.55 -24.05
C ASP A 72 21.12 -42.49 -24.23
N GLY A 73 19.91 -42.09 -23.79
CA GLY A 73 18.68 -42.89 -23.91
C GLY A 73 18.27 -43.04 -25.38
N THR A 74 17.69 -44.17 -25.69
CA THR A 74 17.18 -44.48 -27.04
C THR A 74 15.70 -44.84 -27.03
N ALA A 75 15.06 -44.77 -25.86
CA ALA A 75 13.64 -45.05 -25.74
C ALA A 75 12.79 -43.92 -26.36
N MET A 76 11.71 -44.31 -27.02
CA MET A 76 10.63 -43.39 -27.40
C MET A 76 9.47 -43.63 -26.44
N PRO A 77 8.88 -42.57 -25.88
CA PRO A 77 7.73 -42.74 -25.01
C PRO A 77 6.51 -43.22 -25.83
N SER A 78 5.54 -43.81 -25.17
CA SER A 78 4.21 -44.05 -25.74
C SER A 78 3.55 -42.72 -26.11
N PRO A 79 2.55 -42.69 -27.04
CA PRO A 79 1.80 -41.51 -27.29
C PRO A 79 1.19 -40.97 -25.97
N PRO A 80 1.42 -39.67 -25.64
CA PRO A 80 1.07 -39.18 -24.30
C PRO A 80 -0.44 -39.20 -24.05
N MET A 81 -1.27 -39.12 -25.08
CA MET A 81 -2.74 -39.21 -24.97
C MET A 81 -3.25 -40.61 -24.57
N ASP A 82 -2.45 -41.65 -24.68
CA ASP A 82 -2.82 -43.01 -24.29
C ASP A 82 -2.62 -43.24 -22.78
N GLU A 83 -1.93 -42.33 -22.10
CA GLU A 83 -1.66 -42.41 -20.68
C GLU A 83 -2.79 -41.84 -19.84
N THR A 84 -3.06 -42.44 -18.68
CA THR A 84 -4.22 -42.09 -17.83
C THR A 84 -3.86 -41.35 -16.55
N PHE A 85 -2.59 -41.09 -16.28
CA PHE A 85 -2.14 -40.40 -15.06
C PHE A 85 -2.16 -38.86 -15.15
N TRP A 86 -2.43 -38.31 -16.34
CA TRP A 86 -2.53 -36.87 -16.49
C TRP A 86 -3.77 -36.30 -15.78
N VAL A 87 -3.60 -35.36 -14.86
CA VAL A 87 -4.70 -34.66 -14.18
C VAL A 87 -5.32 -33.55 -15.05
N ALA A 88 -4.52 -33.02 -15.97
CA ALA A 88 -4.96 -32.10 -17.00
C ALA A 88 -4.13 -32.33 -18.25
N GLN A 89 -4.77 -32.39 -19.43
CA GLN A 89 -4.06 -32.64 -20.70
C GLN A 89 -4.80 -31.98 -21.87
N ALA A 90 -4.04 -31.61 -22.89
CA ALA A 90 -4.57 -31.18 -24.19
C ALA A 90 -3.57 -31.50 -25.30
N ALA A 91 -4.06 -31.81 -26.50
CA ALA A 91 -3.25 -32.05 -27.69
C ALA A 91 -3.92 -31.47 -28.94
N GLY A 92 -3.13 -31.00 -29.90
CA GLY A 92 -3.61 -30.48 -31.18
C GLY A 92 -2.57 -29.62 -31.89
N ASP A 93 -2.98 -29.10 -33.08
CA ASP A 93 -2.16 -28.30 -34.00
C ASP A 93 -2.33 -26.77 -33.83
N ALA A 94 -3.16 -26.33 -32.88
CA ALA A 94 -3.32 -24.92 -32.48
C ALA A 94 -2.82 -24.72 -31.05
N THR A 95 -2.91 -23.51 -30.53
CA THR A 95 -2.59 -23.19 -29.13
C THR A 95 -3.35 -24.13 -28.19
N GLN A 96 -2.62 -24.93 -27.43
CA GLN A 96 -3.18 -25.83 -26.43
C GLN A 96 -3.22 -25.13 -25.09
N THR A 97 -4.37 -25.18 -24.40
CA THR A 97 -4.51 -24.55 -23.07
C THR A 97 -5.07 -25.57 -22.09
N ILE A 98 -4.37 -25.77 -20.99
CA ILE A 98 -4.87 -26.53 -19.85
C ILE A 98 -5.03 -25.63 -18.64
N THR A 99 -6.01 -25.94 -17.82
CA THR A 99 -6.28 -25.26 -16.56
C THR A 99 -6.40 -26.34 -15.49
N TRP A 100 -5.67 -26.15 -14.39
CA TRP A 100 -5.62 -27.09 -13.31
C TRP A 100 -5.67 -26.39 -11.96
N ASN A 101 -6.50 -26.90 -11.06
CA ASN A 101 -6.53 -26.43 -9.67
C ASN A 101 -5.35 -27.02 -8.91
N LEU A 102 -4.58 -26.17 -8.24
CA LEU A 102 -3.43 -26.62 -7.48
C LEU A 102 -3.86 -27.58 -6.37
N GLU A 103 -3.30 -28.77 -6.40
CA GLU A 103 -3.45 -29.79 -5.38
C GLU A 103 -2.11 -30.02 -4.67
N PRO A 104 -2.10 -30.41 -3.37
CA PRO A 104 -0.87 -30.75 -2.66
C PRO A 104 -0.14 -31.91 -3.34
N GLY A 105 1.20 -31.89 -3.32
CA GLY A 105 2.04 -32.93 -3.92
C GLY A 105 3.04 -32.39 -4.93
N ASN A 106 3.81 -33.30 -5.54
CA ASN A 106 4.82 -32.99 -6.55
C ASN A 106 4.25 -33.20 -7.94
N TRP A 107 4.24 -32.12 -8.74
CA TRP A 107 3.62 -32.09 -10.05
C TRP A 107 4.60 -31.65 -11.13
N VAL A 108 4.53 -32.29 -12.30
CA VAL A 108 5.37 -31.98 -13.46
C VAL A 108 4.47 -31.57 -14.63
N ILE A 109 4.86 -30.49 -15.31
CA ILE A 109 4.28 -30.09 -16.58
C ILE A 109 5.14 -30.64 -17.71
N VAL A 110 4.54 -31.40 -18.61
CA VAL A 110 5.22 -31.98 -19.79
C VAL A 110 4.70 -31.30 -21.05
N VAL A 111 5.62 -30.86 -21.91
CA VAL A 111 5.33 -30.40 -23.27
C VAL A 111 6.12 -31.23 -24.26
N MET A 112 5.43 -31.87 -25.19
CA MET A 112 6.05 -32.71 -26.17
C MET A 112 5.22 -32.74 -27.48
N ASN A 113 5.76 -33.33 -28.53
CA ASN A 113 4.97 -33.63 -29.73
C ASN A 113 3.94 -34.73 -29.43
N ALA A 114 2.71 -34.58 -29.95
CA ALA A 114 1.64 -35.55 -29.70
C ALA A 114 1.93 -36.94 -30.23
N ASP A 115 2.78 -37.05 -31.25
CA ASP A 115 3.26 -38.31 -31.83
C ASP A 115 4.52 -38.86 -31.13
N ALA A 116 4.94 -38.26 -30.02
CA ALA A 116 6.13 -38.60 -29.26
C ALA A 116 7.47 -38.48 -30.03
N VAL A 117 7.50 -37.80 -31.16
CA VAL A 117 8.73 -37.57 -31.93
C VAL A 117 9.59 -36.49 -31.25
N ALA A 118 10.91 -36.66 -31.28
CA ALA A 118 11.85 -35.73 -30.67
C ALA A 118 11.86 -34.33 -31.36
N ASN A 119 12.43 -33.33 -30.65
CA ASN A 119 12.60 -31.95 -31.06
C ASN A 119 11.30 -31.14 -31.03
N VAL A 120 10.81 -30.90 -29.83
CA VAL A 120 9.71 -29.95 -29.60
C VAL A 120 10.23 -28.49 -29.66
N SER A 121 9.46 -27.64 -30.32
CA SER A 121 9.70 -26.17 -30.29
C SER A 121 8.35 -25.51 -30.03
N ALA A 122 8.24 -24.87 -28.87
CA ALA A 122 6.97 -24.32 -28.40
C ALA A 122 7.20 -23.03 -27.61
N ASP A 123 6.25 -22.11 -27.73
CA ASP A 123 6.15 -20.96 -26.84
C ASP A 123 5.17 -21.32 -25.71
N ILE A 124 5.61 -21.12 -24.46
CA ILE A 124 4.87 -21.51 -23.27
C ILE A 124 4.50 -20.26 -22.46
N GLU A 125 3.22 -20.09 -22.22
CA GLU A 125 2.68 -19.05 -21.33
C GLU A 125 2.14 -19.70 -20.06
N LEU A 126 2.66 -19.24 -18.90
CA LEU A 126 2.20 -19.66 -17.57
C LEU A 126 1.42 -18.55 -16.91
N GLY A 127 0.19 -18.83 -16.49
CA GLY A 127 -0.67 -17.92 -15.74
C GLY A 127 -1.14 -18.55 -14.44
N GLY A 128 -1.21 -17.75 -13.37
CA GLY A 128 -1.77 -18.17 -12.08
C GLY A 128 -2.92 -17.26 -11.65
N LYS A 129 -4.01 -17.82 -11.14
CA LYS A 129 -5.15 -17.09 -10.58
C LYS A 129 -5.37 -17.54 -9.15
N LEU A 130 -5.44 -16.56 -8.24
CA LEU A 130 -5.75 -16.76 -6.83
C LEU A 130 -7.24 -16.48 -6.59
N ASP A 131 -8.06 -17.51 -6.54
CA ASP A 131 -9.53 -17.38 -6.54
C ASP A 131 -10.08 -16.77 -5.24
N TYR A 132 -9.31 -16.77 -4.15
CA TYR A 132 -9.71 -16.19 -2.87
C TYR A 132 -9.48 -14.67 -2.75
N LEU A 133 -8.73 -14.03 -3.63
CA LEU A 133 -8.44 -12.59 -3.55
C LEU A 133 -9.70 -11.73 -3.73
N VAL A 134 -10.56 -12.11 -4.66
CA VAL A 134 -11.82 -11.37 -4.92
C VAL A 134 -12.78 -11.44 -3.73
N PRO A 135 -13.11 -12.63 -3.17
CA PRO A 135 -13.99 -12.68 -2.00
C PRO A 135 -13.39 -11.99 -0.77
N ILE A 136 -12.06 -12.03 -0.57
CA ILE A 136 -11.41 -11.26 0.51
C ILE A 136 -11.55 -9.75 0.26
N ALA A 137 -11.30 -9.28 -0.95
CA ALA A 137 -11.46 -7.87 -1.29
C ALA A 137 -12.90 -7.39 -1.10
N ILE A 138 -13.90 -8.20 -1.49
CA ILE A 138 -15.31 -7.92 -1.25
C ILE A 138 -15.61 -7.92 0.26
N GLY A 139 -15.14 -8.92 1.00
CA GLY A 139 -15.33 -9.00 2.45
C GLY A 139 -14.76 -7.79 3.18
N LEU A 140 -13.54 -7.37 2.84
CA LEU A 140 -12.92 -6.16 3.37
C LEU A 140 -13.68 -4.88 2.97
N GLY A 141 -14.16 -4.82 1.73
CA GLY A 141 -15.00 -3.72 1.24
C GLY A 141 -16.30 -3.59 2.02
N VAL A 142 -17.02 -4.70 2.22
CA VAL A 142 -18.26 -4.75 3.02
C VAL A 142 -17.98 -4.38 4.48
N ALA A 143 -16.93 -4.93 5.09
CA ALA A 143 -16.50 -4.56 6.44
C ALA A 143 -16.20 -3.06 6.56
N GLY A 144 -15.50 -2.49 5.56
CA GLY A 144 -15.24 -1.05 5.47
C GLY A 144 -16.52 -0.21 5.43
N VAL A 145 -17.50 -0.61 4.60
CA VAL A 145 -18.81 0.08 4.52
C VAL A 145 -19.57 -0.02 5.85
N VAL A 146 -19.57 -1.19 6.49
CA VAL A 146 -20.23 -1.38 7.80
C VAL A 146 -19.58 -0.51 8.88
N LEU A 147 -18.23 -0.43 8.89
CA LEU A 147 -17.50 0.43 9.82
C LEU A 147 -17.76 1.92 9.57
N LEU A 148 -17.84 2.33 8.30
CA LEU A 148 -18.21 3.70 7.93
C LEU A 148 -19.64 4.02 8.36
N ALA A 149 -20.58 3.11 8.15
CA ALA A 149 -21.97 3.29 8.59
C ALA A 149 -22.09 3.36 10.13
N ALA A 150 -21.36 2.50 10.85
CA ALA A 150 -21.29 2.52 12.31
C ALA A 150 -20.64 3.82 12.82
N GLY A 151 -19.55 4.27 12.19
CA GLY A 151 -18.90 5.55 12.49
C GLY A 151 -19.82 6.74 12.25
N ALA A 152 -20.54 6.77 11.13
CA ALA A 152 -21.52 7.80 10.82
C ALA A 152 -22.69 7.78 11.83
N ALA A 153 -23.20 6.60 12.20
CA ALA A 153 -24.24 6.45 13.22
C ALA A 153 -23.78 6.94 14.60
N MET A 154 -22.52 6.67 14.99
CA MET A 154 -21.94 7.20 16.24
C MET A 154 -21.79 8.72 16.21
N ILE A 155 -21.38 9.30 15.08
CA ILE A 155 -21.26 10.75 14.91
C ILE A 155 -22.63 11.42 14.97
N ILE A 156 -23.63 10.86 14.26
CA ILE A 156 -25.00 11.35 14.27
C ILE A 156 -25.62 11.18 15.67
N GLY A 157 -25.45 10.02 16.32
CA GLY A 157 -25.93 9.77 17.67
C GLY A 157 -25.25 10.67 18.72
N GLY A 158 -23.97 10.98 18.55
CA GLY A 158 -23.24 11.93 19.39
C GLY A 158 -23.71 13.38 19.17
N ALA A 159 -23.99 13.77 17.93
CA ALA A 159 -24.54 15.10 17.60
C ALA A 159 -25.96 15.28 18.14
N VAL A 160 -26.81 14.27 18.02
CA VAL A 160 -28.18 14.29 18.55
C VAL A 160 -28.19 14.34 20.08
N ARG A 161 -27.30 13.57 20.75
CA ARG A 161 -27.17 13.67 22.23
C ARG A 161 -26.72 15.06 22.66
N ARG A 162 -25.76 15.68 21.98
CA ARG A 162 -25.35 17.05 22.28
C ARG A 162 -26.49 18.05 22.11
N GLN A 163 -27.32 17.91 21.08
CA GLN A 163 -28.49 18.76 20.87
C GLN A 163 -29.55 18.59 21.98
N VAL A 164 -29.75 17.37 22.48
CA VAL A 164 -30.69 17.10 23.59
C VAL A 164 -30.13 17.64 24.90
N ASP A 165 -28.81 17.51 25.14
CA ASP A 165 -28.12 18.03 26.31
C ASP A 165 -28.11 19.56 26.32
N ASP A 166 -27.89 20.20 25.16
CA ASP A 166 -27.95 21.66 24.98
C ASP A 166 -29.37 22.23 25.18
N GLN A 167 -30.42 21.48 24.78
CA GLN A 167 -31.80 21.85 25.04
C GLN A 167 -32.17 21.69 26.51
N ALA A 168 -31.68 20.63 27.18
CA ALA A 168 -31.84 20.44 28.61
C ALA A 168 -31.12 21.50 29.45
N ALA A 169 -29.91 21.92 29.00
CA ALA A 169 -29.14 22.98 29.63
C ALA A 169 -29.78 24.38 29.43
N SER A 170 -30.46 24.62 28.31
CA SER A 170 -31.20 25.87 28.05
C SER A 170 -32.47 26.01 28.89
N GLY A 171 -32.96 24.91 29.46
CA GLY A 171 -34.13 24.92 30.41
C GLY A 171 -33.72 25.10 31.88
N ALA A 172 -32.45 25.04 32.21
CA ALA A 172 -31.94 25.32 33.56
C ALA A 172 -31.71 26.83 33.74
N GLY A 173 -32.32 27.44 34.71
CA GLY A 173 -32.26 28.85 34.99
C GLY A 173 -30.83 29.41 35.18
N PRO A 174 -30.63 30.75 35.18
CA PRO A 174 -29.32 31.38 35.22
C PRO A 174 -28.58 31.05 36.53
N GLY A 175 -27.65 30.12 36.50
CA GLY A 175 -26.83 29.76 37.67
C GLY A 175 -26.10 28.39 37.58
N ALA A 176 -26.41 27.53 36.63
CA ALA A 176 -25.69 26.29 36.49
C ALA A 176 -24.39 26.51 35.64
N VAL A 177 -23.24 26.55 36.31
CA VAL A 177 -21.95 26.49 35.67
C VAL A 177 -21.79 25.04 35.17
N VAL A 178 -22.05 24.82 33.86
CA VAL A 178 -21.73 23.56 33.20
C VAL A 178 -20.20 23.44 33.18
N PRO A 179 -19.60 22.36 33.74
CA PRO A 179 -18.16 22.17 33.58
C PRO A 179 -17.84 22.05 32.08
N VAL A 180 -17.19 23.05 31.53
CA VAL A 180 -16.64 22.99 30.17
C VAL A 180 -15.59 21.89 30.18
N ASP A 181 -15.80 20.83 29.41
CA ASP A 181 -14.77 19.81 29.23
C ASP A 181 -13.57 20.46 28.50
N ASP A 182 -12.56 20.83 29.26
CA ASP A 182 -11.30 21.41 28.75
C ASP A 182 -10.63 20.57 27.66
N ARG A 183 -11.04 19.31 27.52
CA ARG A 183 -10.52 18.42 26.47
C ARG A 183 -11.09 18.77 25.10
N ALA A 184 -12.27 19.35 25.01
CA ALA A 184 -12.90 19.74 23.75
C ALA A 184 -12.18 20.93 23.08
N PHE A 185 -11.34 21.66 23.82
CA PHE A 185 -10.67 22.87 23.38
C PHE A 185 -9.14 22.74 23.23
N ARG A 186 -8.57 21.54 23.40
CA ARG A 186 -7.14 21.37 23.17
C ARG A 186 -6.86 21.25 21.68
N PRO A 187 -5.94 22.06 21.12
CA PRO A 187 -5.45 21.84 19.77
C PRO A 187 -4.76 20.47 19.69
N TYR A 188 -4.84 19.81 18.53
CA TYR A 188 -4.14 18.55 18.32
C TYR A 188 -2.62 18.75 18.49
N PRO A 189 -1.88 17.84 19.14
CA PRO A 189 -0.46 18.04 19.45
C PRO A 189 0.44 18.26 18.24
N LEU A 190 0.07 17.75 17.07
CA LEU A 190 0.80 18.00 15.83
C LEU A 190 0.23 19.22 15.12
N ARG A 191 1.11 20.18 14.81
CA ARG A 191 0.85 21.35 13.97
C ARG A 191 1.60 21.20 12.65
N LEU A 192 0.88 21.33 11.54
CA LEU A 192 1.44 21.27 10.18
C LEU A 192 0.90 22.42 9.38
N GLU A 193 1.80 23.27 8.92
CA GLU A 193 1.49 24.45 8.13
C GLU A 193 2.22 24.44 6.79
N GLY A 194 1.62 25.09 5.81
CA GLY A 194 2.20 25.25 4.48
C GLY A 194 1.64 26.48 3.79
N HIS A 195 2.49 27.45 3.59
CA HIS A 195 2.12 28.73 2.98
C HIS A 195 2.46 28.71 1.48
N LEU A 196 1.46 28.98 0.66
CA LEU A 196 1.63 29.07 -0.78
C LEU A 196 2.42 30.32 -1.13
N ASP A 197 3.54 30.16 -1.84
CA ASP A 197 4.29 31.31 -2.34
C ASP A 197 3.46 32.07 -3.38
N ALA A 198 3.47 33.41 -3.29
CA ALA A 198 2.71 34.28 -4.19
C ALA A 198 3.19 34.19 -5.66
N GLU A 199 4.48 33.94 -5.86
CA GLU A 199 5.11 33.88 -7.16
C GLU A 199 5.73 32.49 -7.41
N LEU A 200 4.92 31.56 -7.91
CA LEU A 200 5.39 30.24 -8.32
C LEU A 200 5.73 30.25 -9.81
N SER A 201 6.87 29.65 -10.15
CA SER A 201 7.25 29.44 -11.54
C SER A 201 6.38 28.40 -12.22
N ARG A 202 5.90 28.70 -13.44
CA ARG A 202 5.04 27.83 -14.24
C ARG A 202 5.69 26.48 -14.59
N TRP A 203 7.03 26.42 -14.64
CA TRP A 203 7.77 25.28 -15.19
C TRP A 203 8.72 24.60 -14.20
N ARG A 204 9.04 25.23 -13.06
CA ARG A 204 9.99 24.64 -12.10
C ARG A 204 9.51 23.33 -11.50
N TRP A 205 8.22 23.11 -11.39
CA TRP A 205 7.68 21.85 -10.90
C TRP A 205 8.16 20.62 -11.69
N LEU A 206 8.46 20.77 -12.99
CA LEU A 206 9.02 19.70 -13.82
C LEU A 206 10.39 19.22 -13.37
N VAL A 207 11.18 20.05 -12.71
CA VAL A 207 12.55 19.72 -12.27
C VAL A 207 12.69 19.58 -10.75
N LYS A 208 11.68 19.99 -9.96
CA LYS A 208 11.73 19.92 -8.49
C LYS A 208 11.95 18.50 -7.98
N TRP A 209 11.33 17.51 -8.60
CA TRP A 209 11.50 16.10 -8.22
C TRP A 209 12.96 15.64 -8.43
N LEU A 210 13.63 16.09 -9.51
CA LEU A 210 15.04 15.79 -9.74
C LEU A 210 15.93 16.47 -8.69
N LEU A 211 15.63 17.74 -8.38
CA LEU A 211 16.36 18.49 -7.36
C LEU A 211 16.13 17.93 -5.93
N ALA A 212 15.04 17.20 -5.71
CA ALA A 212 14.77 16.54 -4.43
C ALA A 212 15.58 15.24 -4.23
N ILE A 213 16.17 14.65 -5.27
CA ILE A 213 16.91 13.37 -5.16
C ILE A 213 17.96 13.38 -4.05
N PRO A 214 18.82 14.40 -3.86
CA PRO A 214 19.79 14.42 -2.77
C PRO A 214 19.12 14.34 -1.39
N HIS A 215 17.98 15.01 -1.22
CA HIS A 215 17.20 14.92 0.02
C HIS A 215 16.62 13.54 0.23
N VAL A 216 16.06 12.93 -0.83
CA VAL A 216 15.46 11.60 -0.76
C VAL A 216 16.50 10.57 -0.34
N VAL A 217 17.73 10.62 -0.90
CA VAL A 217 18.82 9.73 -0.52
C VAL A 217 19.11 9.82 0.98
N VAL A 218 19.24 11.05 1.52
CA VAL A 218 19.48 11.23 2.97
C VAL A 218 18.26 10.81 3.79
N LEU A 219 17.06 11.18 3.35
CA LEU A 219 15.82 10.84 4.05
C LEU A 219 15.59 9.32 4.15
N VAL A 220 16.01 8.52 3.17
CA VAL A 220 15.93 7.05 3.27
C VAL A 220 16.68 6.55 4.52
N PHE A 221 17.90 7.00 4.75
CA PHE A 221 18.66 6.61 5.93
C PHE A 221 18.03 7.15 7.22
N LEU A 222 17.54 8.38 7.19
CA LEU A 222 16.85 8.98 8.34
C LEU A 222 15.54 8.25 8.68
N TRP A 223 14.80 7.77 7.68
CA TRP A 223 13.59 6.98 7.91
C TRP A 223 13.90 5.59 8.46
N ILE A 224 15.01 4.96 8.04
CA ILE A 224 15.48 3.71 8.66
C ILE A 224 15.77 3.95 10.15
N ALA A 225 16.52 5.02 10.47
CA ALA A 225 16.79 5.39 11.85
C ALA A 225 15.49 5.72 12.62
N PHE A 226 14.54 6.44 12.00
CA PHE A 226 13.23 6.75 12.56
C PHE A 226 12.47 5.49 12.98
N VAL A 227 12.39 4.48 12.10
CA VAL A 227 11.70 3.22 12.41
C VAL A 227 12.39 2.48 13.55
N VAL A 228 13.72 2.32 13.49
CA VAL A 228 14.50 1.66 14.56
C VAL A 228 14.30 2.37 15.89
N LEU A 229 14.41 3.70 15.91
CA LEU A 229 14.26 4.49 17.13
C LEU A 229 12.81 4.50 17.64
N SER A 230 11.82 4.39 16.75
CA SER A 230 10.41 4.22 17.16
C SER A 230 10.18 2.86 17.84
N VAL A 231 10.86 1.79 17.40
CA VAL A 231 10.83 0.50 18.09
C VAL A 231 11.51 0.61 19.48
N VAL A 232 12.62 1.31 19.60
CA VAL A 232 13.26 1.58 20.90
C VAL A 232 12.30 2.38 21.80
N ALA A 233 11.65 3.40 21.25
CA ALA A 233 10.66 4.20 21.97
C ALA A 233 9.45 3.37 22.42
N PHE A 234 8.98 2.40 21.60
CA PHE A 234 7.94 1.47 21.98
C PHE A 234 8.26 0.77 23.31
N PHE A 235 9.46 0.16 23.42
CA PHE A 235 9.86 -0.50 24.65
C PHE A 235 10.06 0.51 25.80
N ALA A 236 10.63 1.67 25.52
CA ALA A 236 10.79 2.71 26.55
C ALA A 236 9.44 3.14 27.12
N ILE A 237 8.42 3.39 26.28
CA ILE A 237 7.08 3.76 26.74
C ILE A 237 6.42 2.59 27.48
N LEU A 238 6.55 1.37 26.99
CA LEU A 238 5.98 0.18 27.63
C LEU A 238 6.46 0.02 29.08
N PHE A 239 7.74 0.24 29.34
CA PHE A 239 8.31 0.08 30.68
C PHE A 239 8.23 1.34 31.53
N THR A 240 8.43 2.53 30.96
CA THR A 240 8.54 3.79 31.71
C THR A 240 7.32 4.70 31.61
N GLY A 241 6.47 4.53 30.59
CA GLY A 241 5.37 5.45 30.26
C GLY A 241 5.85 6.77 29.64
N ARG A 242 7.10 6.85 29.18
CA ARG A 242 7.68 8.08 28.64
C ARG A 242 8.39 7.82 27.33
N TYR A 243 8.25 8.73 26.38
CA TYR A 243 9.05 8.76 25.16
C TYR A 243 10.44 9.36 25.48
N PRO A 244 11.56 8.72 25.15
CA PRO A 244 12.88 9.33 25.36
C PRO A 244 13.01 10.65 24.58
N ARG A 245 13.33 11.74 25.24
CA ARG A 245 13.31 13.08 24.67
C ARG A 245 14.19 13.22 23.42
N SER A 246 15.41 12.69 23.46
CA SER A 246 16.34 12.74 22.32
C SER A 246 15.83 12.00 21.10
N ILE A 247 15.14 10.84 21.29
CA ILE A 247 14.54 10.08 20.20
C ILE A 247 13.33 10.84 19.65
N PHE A 248 12.52 11.44 20.51
CA PHE A 248 11.36 12.24 20.12
C PHE A 248 11.79 13.42 19.26
N ASP A 249 12.76 14.22 19.72
CA ASP A 249 13.25 15.40 19.01
C ASP A 249 13.88 15.03 17.66
N PHE A 250 14.61 13.91 17.58
CA PHE A 250 15.11 13.37 16.31
C PHE A 250 13.98 13.01 15.36
N ASN A 251 12.98 12.28 15.84
CA ASN A 251 11.85 11.84 15.02
C ASN A 251 11.00 13.02 14.52
N VAL A 252 10.78 14.05 15.37
CA VAL A 252 10.16 15.32 14.92
C VAL A 252 11.00 15.95 13.81
N GLY A 253 12.32 15.99 13.96
CA GLY A 253 13.23 16.51 12.94
C GLY A 253 13.11 15.78 11.60
N VAL A 254 13.02 14.45 11.60
CA VAL A 254 12.86 13.65 10.38
C VAL A 254 11.52 13.97 9.71
N LEU A 255 10.42 14.05 10.47
CA LEU A 255 9.10 14.42 9.93
C LEU A 255 9.10 15.84 9.38
N ARG A 256 9.75 16.79 10.08
CA ARG A 256 9.88 18.19 9.67
C ARG A 256 10.65 18.33 8.35
N TRP A 257 11.76 17.60 8.20
CA TRP A 257 12.52 17.61 6.95
C TRP A 257 11.75 16.93 5.81
N THR A 258 11.13 15.79 6.10
CA THR A 258 10.26 15.08 5.12
C THR A 258 9.15 16.01 4.63
N TRP A 259 8.48 16.74 5.52
CA TRP A 259 7.42 17.69 5.16
C TRP A 259 7.93 18.78 4.24
N ARG A 260 9.06 19.41 4.55
CA ARG A 260 9.65 20.46 3.69
C ARG A 260 9.95 19.96 2.28
N VAL A 261 10.56 18.75 2.17
CA VAL A 261 10.89 18.17 0.88
C VAL A 261 9.64 17.77 0.10
N SER A 262 8.67 17.16 0.77
CA SER A 262 7.41 16.77 0.11
C SER A 262 6.57 18.00 -0.31
N TYR A 263 6.53 19.04 0.50
CA TYR A 263 5.86 20.30 0.16
C TYR A 263 6.48 20.99 -1.07
N TYR A 264 7.82 20.90 -1.20
CA TYR A 264 8.57 21.41 -2.35
C TYR A 264 8.32 20.62 -3.62
N ALA A 265 8.43 19.26 -3.57
CA ALA A 265 8.64 18.45 -4.76
C ALA A 265 7.46 17.54 -5.14
N SER A 266 6.59 17.13 -4.19
CA SER A 266 5.64 16.05 -4.46
C SER A 266 4.25 16.23 -3.88
N SER A 267 4.08 16.72 -2.65
CA SER A 267 2.78 16.68 -1.98
C SER A 267 1.94 17.95 -2.13
N ALA A 268 2.56 19.09 -2.46
CA ALA A 268 1.84 20.35 -2.60
C ALA A 268 2.40 21.25 -3.72
N LEU A 269 3.70 21.19 -4.01
CA LEU A 269 4.41 22.09 -4.94
C LEU A 269 4.26 23.58 -4.58
N GLY A 270 4.02 23.90 -3.30
CA GLY A 270 3.58 25.21 -2.81
C GLY A 270 4.67 26.28 -2.74
N THR A 271 5.95 25.94 -2.93
CA THR A 271 7.07 26.86 -2.88
C THR A 271 8.13 26.54 -3.91
N ASP A 272 8.82 27.56 -4.43
CA ASP A 272 9.99 27.43 -5.29
C ASP A 272 11.32 27.51 -4.51
N ARG A 273 11.27 27.74 -3.20
CA ARG A 273 12.45 27.75 -2.32
C ARG A 273 12.95 26.34 -2.12
N TYR A 274 14.26 26.13 -2.34
CA TYR A 274 14.88 24.81 -2.11
C TYR A 274 14.92 24.49 -0.62
N PRO A 275 14.55 23.24 -0.20
CA PRO A 275 14.51 22.88 1.21
C PRO A 275 15.90 22.88 1.85
N PRO A 276 16.07 23.35 3.08
CA PRO A 276 17.34 23.26 3.79
C PRO A 276 17.63 21.83 4.28
N PHE A 277 18.90 21.41 4.26
CA PHE A 277 19.40 20.15 4.78
C PHE A 277 19.56 20.21 6.31
N THR A 278 18.46 20.20 7.07
CA THR A 278 18.50 20.24 8.54
C THR A 278 17.29 19.54 9.15
N LEU A 279 17.48 18.95 10.33
CA LEU A 279 16.39 18.42 11.16
C LEU A 279 15.74 19.52 12.01
N ASP A 280 16.44 20.62 12.22
CA ASP A 280 15.96 21.74 13.05
C ASP A 280 14.85 22.53 12.36
N ALA A 281 14.16 23.37 13.16
CA ALA A 281 13.27 24.37 12.64
C ALA A 281 14.05 25.34 11.76
N ALA A 282 13.48 25.71 10.61
CA ALA A 282 14.09 26.62 9.65
C ALA A 282 13.05 27.61 9.15
N ASP A 283 13.49 28.79 8.70
CA ASP A 283 12.64 29.74 8.01
C ASP A 283 12.28 29.20 6.62
N TYR A 284 11.14 28.52 6.54
CA TYR A 284 10.67 27.85 5.33
C TYR A 284 9.13 27.86 5.28
N PRO A 285 8.51 27.96 4.09
CA PRO A 285 7.06 28.03 3.96
C PRO A 285 6.29 26.81 4.49
N ALA A 286 6.97 25.70 4.72
CA ALA A 286 6.39 24.47 5.26
C ALA A 286 6.99 24.18 6.64
N THR A 287 6.16 24.18 7.67
CA THR A 287 6.57 23.93 9.06
C THR A 287 5.81 22.75 9.65
N LEU A 288 6.49 21.99 10.52
CA LEU A 288 5.91 20.92 11.30
C LEU A 288 6.47 20.96 12.69
N ASP A 289 5.58 20.85 13.68
CA ASP A 289 5.97 20.69 15.08
C ASP A 289 5.02 19.76 15.81
N ILE A 290 5.52 19.07 16.86
CA ILE A 290 4.74 18.13 17.66
C ILE A 290 5.03 18.41 19.13
N ASP A 291 3.98 18.63 19.92
CA ASP A 291 4.11 18.84 21.36
C ASP A 291 4.63 17.56 22.03
N TYR A 292 5.65 17.69 22.86
CA TYR A 292 6.22 16.54 23.58
C TYR A 292 5.23 16.05 24.65
N PRO A 293 4.84 14.75 24.62
CA PRO A 293 3.96 14.17 25.61
C PRO A 293 4.77 13.84 26.88
N GLU A 294 4.41 14.43 28.02
CA GLU A 294 5.08 14.11 29.29
C GLU A 294 4.82 12.69 29.75
N HIS A 295 3.65 12.15 29.44
CA HIS A 295 3.22 10.80 29.76
C HIS A 295 2.46 10.16 28.60
N LEU A 296 2.76 8.90 28.34
CA LEU A 296 2.07 8.07 27.36
C LEU A 296 1.54 6.79 28.01
N SER A 297 0.41 6.32 27.53
CA SER A 297 -0.26 5.11 28.05
C SER A 297 0.51 3.85 27.64
N ARG A 298 0.95 3.07 28.63
CA ARG A 298 1.62 1.78 28.42
C ARG A 298 0.70 0.74 27.75
N GLY A 299 -0.60 0.81 27.98
CA GLY A 299 -1.57 -0.09 27.36
C GLY A 299 -1.85 0.28 25.91
N LEU A 300 -2.01 1.58 25.61
CA LEU A 300 -2.28 2.03 24.24
C LEU A 300 -1.11 1.73 23.29
N VAL A 301 0.14 1.78 23.78
CA VAL A 301 1.32 1.49 22.96
C VAL A 301 1.24 0.12 22.27
N LEU A 302 0.59 -0.86 22.89
CA LEU A 302 0.46 -2.22 22.36
C LEU A 302 -0.51 -2.32 21.17
N VAL A 303 -1.48 -1.42 21.07
CA VAL A 303 -2.60 -1.56 20.11
C VAL A 303 -2.73 -0.39 19.14
N LYS A 304 -2.24 0.81 19.48
CA LYS A 304 -2.53 2.01 18.71
C LYS A 304 -1.88 2.01 17.31
N SER A 305 -0.64 1.50 17.19
CA SER A 305 0.11 1.57 15.94
C SER A 305 -0.42 0.65 14.84
N TRP A 306 -1.08 -0.44 15.20
CA TRP A 306 -1.55 -1.42 14.22
C TRP A 306 -3.06 -1.61 14.26
N LEU A 307 -3.71 -1.66 15.45
CA LEU A 307 -5.15 -1.92 15.53
C LEU A 307 -5.96 -0.62 15.41
N LEU A 308 -5.66 0.38 16.25
CA LEU A 308 -6.43 1.62 16.26
C LEU A 308 -6.14 2.52 15.05
N ALA A 309 -5.01 2.32 14.39
CA ALA A 309 -4.65 3.04 13.18
C ALA A 309 -5.32 2.50 11.91
N ILE A 310 -5.86 1.25 11.90
CA ILE A 310 -6.45 0.61 10.71
C ILE A 310 -7.43 1.53 9.97
N PRO A 311 -8.44 2.16 10.60
CA PRO A 311 -9.39 3.00 9.87
C PRO A 311 -8.73 4.16 9.14
N HIS A 312 -7.72 4.78 9.78
CA HIS A 312 -6.97 5.86 9.17
C HIS A 312 -6.06 5.38 8.02
N LEU A 313 -5.38 4.23 8.22
CA LEU A 313 -4.49 3.67 7.20
C LEU A 313 -5.25 3.26 5.94
N LEU A 314 -6.46 2.71 6.08
CA LEU A 314 -7.32 2.39 4.94
C LEU A 314 -7.69 3.66 4.14
N ILE A 315 -8.10 4.73 4.81
CA ILE A 315 -8.49 5.97 4.15
C ILE A 315 -7.26 6.66 3.54
N ILE A 316 -6.14 6.76 4.28
CA ILE A 316 -4.89 7.33 3.76
C ILE A 316 -4.40 6.51 2.55
N GLY A 317 -4.55 5.17 2.60
CA GLY A 317 -4.23 4.31 1.45
C GLY A 317 -4.97 4.73 0.18
N VAL A 318 -6.24 5.10 0.26
CA VAL A 318 -6.99 5.62 -0.89
C VAL A 318 -6.40 6.93 -1.41
N PHE A 319 -5.94 7.81 -0.51
CA PHE A 319 -5.38 9.11 -0.91
C PHE A 319 -3.94 9.03 -1.43
N THR A 320 -3.14 8.04 -0.98
CA THR A 320 -1.69 8.03 -1.24
C THR A 320 -1.20 6.78 -1.98
N ALA A 321 -2.01 5.70 -2.06
CA ALA A 321 -1.61 4.48 -2.76
C ALA A 321 -1.38 4.70 -4.26
N THR A 322 -0.50 3.91 -4.83
CA THR A 322 -0.34 3.87 -6.29
C THR A 322 -1.45 3.01 -6.90
N TRP A 323 -2.17 3.56 -7.85
CA TRP A 323 -3.24 2.88 -8.56
C TRP A 323 -2.79 2.56 -9.99
N THR A 324 -2.97 1.31 -10.42
CA THR A 324 -2.73 0.87 -11.80
C THR A 324 -4.06 0.53 -12.46
N PHE A 325 -4.32 1.12 -13.61
CA PHE A 325 -5.54 0.88 -14.39
C PHE A 325 -5.18 0.28 -15.75
N GLY A 326 -5.79 -0.85 -16.11
CA GLY A 326 -5.74 -1.41 -17.47
C GLY A 326 -4.45 -2.16 -17.79
N SER A 327 -4.03 -3.10 -16.94
CA SER A 327 -2.84 -3.96 -17.15
C SER A 327 -3.17 -5.41 -17.52
N ASP A 328 -4.36 -5.69 -18.05
CA ASP A 328 -4.68 -7.03 -18.51
C ASP A 328 -4.18 -7.21 -19.94
N ASN A 329 -3.21 -8.05 -20.15
CA ASN A 329 -2.60 -8.44 -21.46
C ASN A 329 -1.46 -7.57 -22.00
N GLY A 330 -0.42 -7.25 -21.21
CA GLY A 330 0.86 -6.73 -21.74
C GLY A 330 0.82 -5.28 -22.28
N GLY A 331 -0.28 -4.56 -22.07
CA GLY A 331 -0.42 -3.15 -22.41
C GLY A 331 0.16 -2.23 -21.34
N THR A 332 0.59 -1.03 -21.74
CA THR A 332 0.97 0.05 -20.83
C THR A 332 -0.25 0.54 -20.05
N GLY A 333 -0.43 0.06 -18.82
CA GLY A 333 -1.47 0.55 -17.92
C GLY A 333 -1.17 1.98 -17.43
N LEU A 334 -2.22 2.76 -17.16
CA LEU A 334 -2.08 4.07 -16.52
C LEU A 334 -1.71 3.85 -15.04
N VAL A 335 -0.54 4.34 -14.63
CA VAL A 335 -0.07 4.32 -13.24
C VAL A 335 -0.30 5.69 -12.61
N LEU A 336 -1.18 5.78 -11.62
CA LEU A 336 -1.41 6.96 -10.81
C LEU A 336 -0.59 6.86 -9.52
N ALA A 337 0.62 7.37 -9.54
CA ALA A 337 1.49 7.42 -8.37
C ALA A 337 0.98 8.46 -7.36
N GLY A 338 0.91 8.09 -6.07
CA GLY A 338 0.44 8.98 -5.01
C GLY A 338 -1.08 9.08 -4.88
N GLY A 339 -1.84 8.20 -5.52
CA GLY A 339 -3.28 8.11 -5.38
C GLY A 339 -4.03 9.40 -5.75
N LEU A 340 -5.10 9.67 -5.02
CA LEU A 340 -5.91 10.89 -5.20
C LEU A 340 -5.09 12.16 -4.91
N LEU A 341 -4.21 12.14 -3.91
CA LEU A 341 -3.35 13.28 -3.60
C LEU A 341 -2.42 13.61 -4.77
N GLY A 342 -1.79 12.58 -5.37
CA GLY A 342 -0.97 12.77 -6.57
C GLY A 342 -1.75 13.36 -7.74
N LEU A 343 -2.99 12.89 -7.97
CA LEU A 343 -3.86 13.47 -8.99
C LEU A 343 -4.15 14.97 -8.73
N LEU A 344 -4.49 15.32 -7.48
CA LEU A 344 -4.74 16.73 -7.11
C LEU A 344 -3.52 17.61 -7.35
N VAL A 345 -2.32 17.11 -7.00
CA VAL A 345 -1.06 17.82 -7.23
C VAL A 345 -0.76 17.97 -8.72
N VAL A 346 -1.01 16.96 -9.56
CA VAL A 346 -0.87 17.07 -11.02
C VAL A 346 -1.85 18.08 -11.60
N VAL A 347 -3.09 18.08 -11.16
CA VAL A 347 -4.08 19.10 -11.58
C VAL A 347 -3.64 20.50 -11.20
N ALA A 348 -3.11 20.68 -9.98
CA ALA A 348 -2.57 21.96 -9.53
C ALA A 348 -1.37 22.41 -10.39
N ALA A 349 -0.44 21.48 -10.68
CA ALA A 349 0.74 21.75 -11.51
C ALA A 349 0.36 22.14 -12.94
N LEU A 350 -0.58 21.42 -13.56
CA LEU A 350 -1.08 21.74 -14.89
C LEU A 350 -1.80 23.10 -14.90
N THR A 351 -2.64 23.36 -13.91
CA THR A 351 -3.31 24.67 -13.77
C THR A 351 -2.29 25.79 -13.65
N LEU A 352 -1.26 25.62 -12.81
CA LEU A 352 -0.17 26.59 -12.68
C LEU A 352 0.57 26.80 -14.01
N ALA A 353 0.87 25.72 -14.74
CA ALA A 353 1.59 25.79 -16.02
C ALA A 353 0.81 26.62 -17.06
N PHE A 354 -0.49 26.36 -17.21
CA PHE A 354 -1.29 27.01 -18.25
C PHE A 354 -1.80 28.40 -17.84
N THR A 355 -2.20 28.58 -16.58
CA THR A 355 -2.81 29.85 -16.12
C THR A 355 -1.81 30.77 -15.42
N GLY A 356 -0.67 30.24 -14.96
CA GLY A 356 0.30 30.97 -14.12
C GLY A 356 -0.20 31.22 -12.69
N ARG A 357 -1.28 30.54 -12.28
CA ARG A 357 -1.86 30.69 -10.93
C ARG A 357 -2.08 29.31 -10.32
N TYR A 358 -1.68 29.17 -9.06
CA TYR A 358 -1.98 27.97 -8.29
C TYR A 358 -3.39 28.12 -7.67
N PRO A 359 -4.32 27.15 -7.84
CA PRO A 359 -5.65 27.23 -7.26
C PRO A 359 -5.60 27.12 -5.74
N THR A 360 -5.94 28.17 -5.02
CA THR A 360 -5.86 28.23 -3.54
C THR A 360 -6.76 27.18 -2.88
N GLY A 361 -8.01 27.00 -3.36
CA GLY A 361 -8.90 25.97 -2.83
C GLY A 361 -8.36 24.55 -2.98
N LEU A 362 -7.61 24.26 -4.06
CA LEU A 362 -6.94 23.00 -4.25
C LEU A 362 -5.74 22.83 -3.30
N HIS A 363 -4.97 23.90 -3.10
CA HIS A 363 -3.91 23.92 -2.09
C HIS A 363 -4.47 23.65 -0.69
N ASP A 364 -5.57 24.29 -0.32
CA ASP A 364 -6.21 24.13 0.98
C ASP A 364 -6.67 22.68 1.22
N LEU A 365 -7.24 22.03 0.20
CA LEU A 365 -7.62 20.63 0.25
C LEU A 365 -6.39 19.72 0.41
N ILE A 366 -5.35 19.94 -0.39
CA ILE A 366 -4.07 19.23 -0.33
C ILE A 366 -3.46 19.35 1.07
N MET A 367 -3.47 20.56 1.65
CA MET A 367 -3.01 20.79 3.02
C MET A 367 -3.82 19.99 4.04
N GLY A 368 -5.14 19.92 3.89
CA GLY A 368 -5.99 19.13 4.76
C GLY A 368 -5.63 17.64 4.74
N VAL A 369 -5.40 17.05 3.56
CA VAL A 369 -4.99 15.65 3.40
C VAL A 369 -3.61 15.41 4.01
N ASN A 370 -2.63 16.28 3.74
CA ASN A 370 -1.28 16.16 4.32
C ASN A 370 -1.33 16.27 5.85
N ARG A 371 -2.06 17.25 6.41
CA ARG A 371 -2.20 17.45 7.85
C ARG A 371 -2.76 16.20 8.53
N TRP A 372 -3.81 15.63 7.97
CA TRP A 372 -4.36 14.38 8.48
C TRP A 372 -3.35 13.22 8.39
N THR A 373 -2.66 13.06 7.25
CA THR A 373 -1.65 12.02 7.07
C THR A 373 -0.54 12.12 8.11
N TYR A 374 0.02 13.31 8.35
CA TYR A 374 1.07 13.49 9.34
C TYR A 374 0.60 13.28 10.78
N ARG A 375 -0.65 13.63 11.10
CA ARG A 375 -1.26 13.29 12.41
C ARG A 375 -1.32 11.78 12.62
N VAL A 376 -1.69 11.02 11.59
CA VAL A 376 -1.70 9.55 11.66
C VAL A 376 -0.28 8.99 11.77
N ILE A 377 0.69 9.51 11.05
CA ILE A 377 2.10 9.11 11.17
C ILE A 377 2.59 9.33 12.61
N ALA A 378 2.35 10.50 13.20
CA ALA A 378 2.74 10.79 14.58
C ALA A 378 2.08 9.84 15.59
N TYR A 379 0.80 9.50 15.39
CA TYR A 379 0.08 8.55 16.21
C TYR A 379 0.65 7.12 16.10
N VAL A 380 0.90 6.64 14.89
CA VAL A 380 1.50 5.33 14.61
C VAL A 380 2.93 5.24 15.15
N ALA A 381 3.70 6.33 15.05
CA ALA A 381 5.06 6.45 15.59
C ALA A 381 5.10 6.69 17.12
N LEU A 382 3.96 6.54 17.80
CA LEU A 382 3.83 6.62 19.25
C LEU A 382 4.10 8.01 19.86
N MET A 383 4.14 9.07 19.05
CA MET A 383 4.50 10.41 19.49
C MET A 383 3.38 11.13 20.25
N THR A 384 2.16 10.65 20.19
CA THR A 384 1.00 11.15 20.94
C THR A 384 0.00 10.04 21.23
N ASP A 385 -0.77 10.14 22.32
CA ASP A 385 -1.91 9.24 22.62
C ASP A 385 -3.23 9.81 22.09
N ASP A 386 -3.26 11.05 21.62
CA ASP A 386 -4.45 11.67 21.07
C ASP A 386 -4.79 11.04 19.72
N TYR A 387 -6.00 10.48 19.64
CA TYR A 387 -6.48 9.83 18.42
C TYR A 387 -6.66 10.86 17.30
N PRO A 388 -6.13 10.61 16.07
CA PRO A 388 -6.27 11.55 14.97
C PRO A 388 -7.74 11.82 14.66
N PRO A 389 -8.18 13.09 14.56
CA PRO A 389 -9.58 13.39 14.25
C PRO A 389 -9.88 13.07 12.78
N PHE A 390 -11.04 12.48 12.49
CA PHE A 390 -11.55 12.25 11.13
C PHE A 390 -12.07 13.56 10.52
N ARG A 391 -11.17 14.50 10.27
CA ARG A 391 -11.51 15.76 9.63
C ARG A 391 -10.34 16.26 8.78
N LEU A 392 -10.69 16.85 7.64
CA LEU A 392 -9.76 17.57 6.79
C LEU A 392 -9.77 19.05 7.23
N ASP A 393 -8.80 19.42 8.04
CA ASP A 393 -8.57 20.82 8.40
C ASP A 393 -7.88 21.50 7.22
N GLN A 394 -8.67 22.11 6.33
CA GLN A 394 -8.20 22.76 5.11
C GLN A 394 -7.51 24.11 5.41
N GLY A 395 -6.65 24.55 4.48
CA GLY A 395 -5.93 25.82 4.57
C GLY A 395 -4.47 25.70 5.00
N GLY A 396 -3.70 26.71 4.70
CA GLY A 396 -2.26 26.76 4.96
C GLY A 396 -1.90 26.80 6.45
N ASN A 397 -2.72 27.44 7.27
CA ASN A 397 -2.53 27.58 8.71
C ASN A 397 -3.22 26.45 9.47
N GLU A 398 -2.68 26.08 10.64
CA GLU A 398 -3.38 25.20 11.57
C GLU A 398 -4.66 25.90 12.08
N PRO A 399 -5.84 25.23 12.07
CA PRO A 399 -7.05 25.85 12.55
C PRO A 399 -6.92 26.26 14.02
N THR A 400 -7.04 27.54 14.29
CA THR A 400 -7.19 28.01 15.66
C THR A 400 -8.58 27.67 16.14
N LEU A 401 -8.69 26.93 17.24
CA LEU A 401 -9.98 26.70 17.89
C LEU A 401 -10.55 28.09 18.27
N ARG A 402 -11.68 28.46 17.67
CA ARG A 402 -12.38 29.69 18.06
C ARG A 402 -12.72 29.59 19.54
N ASP A 403 -12.16 30.47 20.33
CA ASP A 403 -12.59 30.72 21.71
C ASP A 403 -14.04 31.26 21.65
N PRO A 404 -15.06 30.50 22.05
CA PRO A 404 -16.43 30.96 21.98
C PRO A 404 -16.70 32.14 22.91
N THR A 405 -15.74 32.51 23.82
CA THR A 405 -15.87 33.62 24.75
C THR A 405 -15.40 34.95 24.15
N LYS A 406 -14.66 34.95 23.03
CA LYS A 406 -14.34 36.14 22.26
C LYS A 406 -15.40 36.36 21.17
N GLY A 407 -16.57 36.78 21.60
CA GLY A 407 -17.58 37.34 20.70
C GLY A 407 -17.00 38.48 19.89
N ASP A 408 -17.29 38.49 18.59
CA ASP A 408 -17.01 39.55 17.65
C ASP A 408 -17.40 40.90 18.26
N ARG A 409 -16.40 41.68 18.75
CA ARG A 409 -16.53 43.09 19.03
C ARG A 409 -15.96 43.81 17.83
N SER A 410 -16.77 43.99 16.82
CA SER A 410 -16.61 45.00 15.78
C SER A 410 -17.78 45.95 15.81
#